data_d11eea717de4294a1d5ce990f334ed1a
#
_entry.id   d11eea717de4294a1d5ce990f334ed1a
#
_cell.length_a   1.000
_cell.length_b   1.000
_cell.length_c   1.000
_cell.angle_alpha   90.00
_cell.angle_beta   90.00
_cell.angle_gamma   90.00
#
_symmetry.space_group_name_H-M   'P 1'
#
loop_
_entity.id
_entity.type
_entity.pdbx_description
1 polymer ?
#
loop_
_entity_poly.entity_id
_entity_poly.type
_entity_poly.pdbx_seq_one_letter_code
_entity_poly.pdbx_strand_id
1 'polypeptide(L)'
;MNKYTILLWCWLGLALLPSSLYSQDNIRSLQQVQLLSHDECVVVQINADWNFSANIDLSKLKNCAIFNASIDNPEFGAAIKDEWNIKSVPTILMFEYGKEIQRFEAGLSFKLDKATILKKINNEIDEIQLRKFR
;
A
#
# COMPACT_ATOMS: atom_id res chain seq x y z
N MET A 1 -27.45 -32.64 -24.03
CA MET A 1 -26.65 -31.59 -23.40
C MET A 1 -26.93 -31.57 -21.91
N ASN A 2 -25.89 -31.83 -21.16
CA ASN A 2 -26.03 -32.12 -19.75
C ASN A 2 -26.07 -30.84 -18.91
N LYS A 3 -27.14 -30.65 -18.19
CA LYS A 3 -27.29 -29.51 -17.26
C LYS A 3 -26.18 -29.47 -16.21
N TYR A 4 -25.56 -30.59 -15.97
CA TYR A 4 -24.47 -30.72 -14.99
C TYR A 4 -23.13 -30.13 -15.47
N THR A 5 -22.93 -30.01 -16.77
CA THR A 5 -21.72 -29.44 -17.33
C THR A 5 -21.65 -27.93 -17.12
N ILE A 6 -22.78 -27.26 -17.15
CA ILE A 6 -22.87 -25.81 -16.93
C ILE A 6 -22.62 -25.46 -15.46
N LEU A 7 -23.09 -26.28 -14.55
CA LEU A 7 -22.86 -26.10 -13.10
C LEU A 7 -21.38 -26.30 -12.72
N LEU A 8 -20.70 -27.24 -13.36
CA LEU A 8 -19.27 -27.44 -13.14
C LEU A 8 -18.44 -26.24 -13.59
N TRP A 9 -18.82 -25.58 -14.67
CA TRP A 9 -18.12 -24.41 -15.16
C TRP A 9 -18.29 -23.20 -14.24
N CYS A 10 -19.45 -23.02 -13.62
CA CYS A 10 -19.69 -21.97 -12.65
C CYS A 10 -18.85 -22.17 -11.39
N TRP A 11 -18.64 -23.40 -10.97
CA TRP A 11 -17.80 -23.72 -9.82
C TRP A 11 -16.32 -23.45 -10.06
N LEU A 12 -15.83 -23.76 -11.25
CA LEU A 12 -14.46 -23.47 -11.66
C LEU A 12 -14.20 -21.98 -11.75
N GLY A 13 -15.19 -21.19 -12.18
CA GLY A 13 -15.10 -19.74 -12.23
C GLY A 13 -14.96 -19.12 -10.84
N LEU A 14 -15.66 -19.65 -9.84
CA LEU A 14 -15.60 -19.17 -8.46
C LEU A 14 -14.26 -19.56 -7.79
N ALA A 15 -13.69 -20.71 -8.13
CA ALA A 15 -12.41 -21.15 -7.58
C ALA A 15 -11.22 -20.33 -8.12
N LEU A 16 -11.40 -19.62 -9.23
CA LEU A 16 -10.38 -18.78 -9.86
C LEU A 16 -10.43 -17.32 -9.41
N LEU A 17 -11.35 -16.96 -8.51
CA LEU A 17 -11.34 -15.62 -7.92
C LEU A 17 -10.05 -15.45 -7.10
N PRO A 18 -9.21 -14.47 -7.47
CA PRO A 18 -7.95 -14.29 -6.75
C PRO A 18 -8.22 -13.89 -5.31
N SER A 19 -7.65 -14.66 -4.39
CA SER A 19 -7.61 -14.33 -2.98
C SER A 19 -6.52 -13.30 -2.65
N SER A 20 -5.99 -12.61 -3.66
CA SER A 20 -4.93 -11.62 -3.47
C SER A 20 -5.51 -10.31 -2.93
N LEU A 21 -5.87 -10.33 -1.66
CA LEU A 21 -6.28 -9.13 -0.93
C LEU A 21 -5.11 -8.17 -0.66
N TYR A 22 -3.88 -8.58 -0.96
CA TYR A 22 -2.66 -7.86 -0.58
C TYR A 22 -1.74 -7.56 -1.76
N SER A 23 -2.27 -7.44 -2.98
CA SER A 23 -1.49 -6.93 -4.09
C SER A 23 -1.26 -5.43 -3.93
N GLN A 24 -0.10 -4.97 -4.37
CA GLN A 24 0.27 -3.56 -4.35
C GLN A 24 -0.55 -2.81 -5.40
N ASP A 25 -1.52 -2.03 -4.97
CA ASP A 25 -2.43 -1.30 -5.83
C ASP A 25 -2.11 0.20 -5.87
N ASN A 26 -2.59 0.86 -6.91
CA ASN A 26 -2.54 2.30 -6.96
C ASN A 26 -3.65 2.91 -6.11
N ILE A 27 -3.34 3.99 -5.42
CA ILE A 27 -4.31 4.74 -4.66
C ILE A 27 -5.37 5.36 -5.59
N ARG A 28 -6.61 5.35 -5.17
CA ARG A 28 -7.72 5.98 -5.91
C ARG A 28 -8.07 7.35 -5.36
N SER A 29 -7.87 7.55 -4.07
CA SER A 29 -8.11 8.82 -3.39
C SER A 29 -7.44 8.80 -2.01
N LEU A 30 -7.20 10.00 -1.46
CA LEU A 30 -6.73 10.12 -0.08
C LEU A 30 -7.73 9.55 0.91
N GLN A 31 -9.02 9.72 0.62
CA GLN A 31 -10.09 9.21 1.46
C GLN A 31 -10.07 7.69 1.55
N GLN A 32 -9.69 6.99 0.48
CA GLN A 32 -9.55 5.53 0.49
C GLN A 32 -8.57 5.07 1.58
N VAL A 33 -7.41 5.72 1.67
CA VAL A 33 -6.40 5.41 2.68
C VAL A 33 -6.93 5.71 4.08
N GLN A 34 -7.58 6.85 4.24
CA GLN A 34 -8.17 7.28 5.51
C GLN A 34 -9.17 6.24 6.03
N LEU A 35 -10.10 5.81 5.18
CA LEU A 35 -11.14 4.87 5.55
C LEU A 35 -10.58 3.47 5.85
N LEU A 36 -9.67 2.97 5.01
CA LEU A 36 -9.06 1.65 5.23
C LEU A 36 -8.22 1.61 6.49
N SER A 37 -7.52 2.70 6.81
CA SER A 37 -6.63 2.74 7.96
C SER A 37 -7.34 2.69 9.31
N HIS A 38 -8.67 2.89 9.35
CA HIS A 38 -9.45 2.69 10.56
C HIS A 38 -9.54 1.21 10.94
N ASP A 39 -9.56 0.32 9.97
CA ASP A 39 -9.76 -1.11 10.18
C ASP A 39 -8.48 -1.92 10.07
N GLU A 40 -7.51 -1.46 9.30
CA GLU A 40 -6.27 -2.19 9.05
C GLU A 40 -5.08 -1.25 8.89
N CYS A 41 -3.89 -1.81 8.98
CA CYS A 41 -2.65 -1.10 8.66
C CYS A 41 -2.60 -0.79 7.17
N VAL A 42 -2.18 0.41 6.81
CA VAL A 42 -2.00 0.82 5.42
C VAL A 42 -0.59 1.36 5.22
N VAL A 43 0.09 0.87 4.18
CA VAL A 43 1.41 1.36 3.75
C VAL A 43 1.25 1.99 2.38
N VAL A 44 1.67 3.24 2.24
CA VAL A 44 1.61 3.96 0.97
C VAL A 44 3.01 4.37 0.56
N GLN A 45 3.44 3.96 -0.63
CA GLN A 45 4.67 4.45 -1.23
C GLN A 45 4.34 5.55 -2.23
N ILE A 46 4.84 6.75 -1.97
CA ILE A 46 4.59 7.94 -2.76
C ILE A 46 5.85 8.29 -3.53
N ASN A 47 5.73 8.42 -4.83
CA ASN A 47 6.86 8.77 -5.69
C ASN A 47 6.40 9.74 -6.80
N ALA A 48 7.36 10.22 -7.58
CA ALA A 48 7.10 10.94 -8.81
C ALA A 48 7.27 10.01 -10.00
N ASP A 49 6.60 10.29 -11.11
CA ASP A 49 6.66 9.44 -12.30
C ASP A 49 8.09 9.30 -12.83
N TRP A 50 8.87 10.39 -12.81
CA TRP A 50 10.26 10.38 -13.29
C TRP A 50 11.19 9.54 -12.40
N ASN A 51 10.79 9.21 -11.18
CA ASN A 51 11.62 8.48 -10.21
C ASN A 51 11.09 7.07 -9.92
N PHE A 52 10.19 6.57 -10.75
CA PHE A 52 9.48 5.30 -10.50
C PHE A 52 10.41 4.10 -10.33
N SER A 53 11.57 4.11 -11.02
CA SER A 53 12.56 3.04 -10.91
C SER A 53 13.17 2.91 -9.50
N ALA A 54 13.07 3.95 -8.68
CA ALA A 54 13.54 3.94 -7.29
C ALA A 54 12.52 3.36 -6.30
N ASN A 55 11.34 2.95 -6.77
CA ASN A 55 10.34 2.32 -5.90
C ASN A 55 10.86 1.02 -5.29
N ILE A 56 10.54 0.82 -4.03
CA ILE A 56 10.80 -0.44 -3.33
C ILE A 56 9.63 -1.38 -3.61
N ASP A 57 9.94 -2.64 -3.88
CA ASP A 57 8.91 -3.68 -3.98
C ASP A 57 8.40 -4.02 -2.58
N LEU A 58 7.17 -3.59 -2.29
CA LEU A 58 6.50 -3.82 -1.02
C LEU A 58 5.52 -4.99 -1.05
N SER A 59 5.44 -5.70 -2.17
CA SER A 59 4.41 -6.74 -2.39
C SER A 59 4.50 -7.92 -1.43
N LYS A 60 5.66 -8.13 -0.80
CA LYS A 60 5.87 -9.22 0.16
C LYS A 60 5.50 -8.88 1.59
N LEU A 61 5.17 -7.63 1.87
CA LEU A 61 4.70 -7.24 3.20
C LEU A 61 3.35 -7.88 3.48
N LYS A 62 3.16 -8.34 4.73
CA LYS A 62 1.93 -8.99 5.17
C LYS A 62 1.23 -8.14 6.22
N ASN A 63 -0.07 -8.35 6.36
CA ASN A 63 -0.89 -7.74 7.41
C ASN A 63 -1.15 -6.24 7.25
N CYS A 64 -0.81 -5.68 6.10
CA CYS A 64 -1.13 -4.29 5.77
C CYS A 64 -1.60 -4.22 4.32
N ALA A 65 -2.54 -3.33 4.05
CA ALA A 65 -2.87 -2.96 2.68
C ALA A 65 -1.76 -2.07 2.12
N ILE A 66 -1.36 -2.29 0.87
CA ILE A 66 -0.22 -1.62 0.26
C ILE A 66 -0.65 -0.87 -0.98
N PHE A 67 -0.31 0.42 -1.03
CA PHE A 67 -0.66 1.29 -2.15
C PHE A 67 0.55 2.03 -2.68
N ASN A 68 0.50 2.30 -3.98
CA ASN A 68 1.37 3.26 -4.64
C ASN A 68 0.60 4.53 -4.95
N ALA A 69 1.30 5.65 -4.88
CA ALA A 69 0.73 6.95 -5.26
C ALA A 69 1.78 7.77 -6.00
N SER A 70 1.33 8.59 -6.95
CA SER A 70 2.19 9.53 -7.66
C SER A 70 1.79 10.96 -7.36
N ILE A 71 2.77 11.81 -7.03
CA ILE A 71 2.55 13.24 -6.90
C ILE A 71 2.22 13.92 -8.23
N ASP A 72 2.47 13.23 -9.34
CA ASP A 72 2.18 13.71 -10.69
C ASP A 72 0.78 13.32 -11.16
N ASN A 73 0.02 12.58 -10.36
CA ASN A 73 -1.34 12.22 -10.72
C ASN A 73 -2.19 13.50 -10.88
N PRO A 74 -2.84 13.68 -12.05
CA PRO A 74 -3.58 14.91 -12.33
C PRO A 74 -4.80 15.14 -11.45
N GLU A 75 -5.38 14.08 -10.89
CA GLU A 75 -6.59 14.19 -10.06
C GLU A 75 -6.28 14.50 -8.60
N PHE A 76 -5.30 13.84 -8.00
CA PHE A 76 -5.04 13.94 -6.56
C PHE A 76 -3.57 14.13 -6.19
N GLY A 77 -2.66 14.23 -7.15
CA GLY A 77 -1.23 14.37 -6.84
C GLY A 77 -0.91 15.59 -6.00
N ALA A 78 -1.51 16.73 -6.32
CA ALA A 78 -1.33 17.95 -5.54
C ALA A 78 -1.90 17.82 -4.12
N ALA A 79 -3.05 17.18 -3.97
CA ALA A 79 -3.66 16.94 -2.67
C ALA A 79 -2.82 16.02 -1.80
N ILE A 80 -2.23 14.97 -2.36
CA ILE A 80 -1.28 14.08 -1.66
C ILE A 80 -0.11 14.89 -1.11
N LYS A 81 0.47 15.70 -1.98
CA LYS A 81 1.64 16.51 -1.63
C LYS A 81 1.34 17.46 -0.48
N ASP A 82 0.19 18.11 -0.51
CA ASP A 82 -0.22 19.08 0.50
C ASP A 82 -0.67 18.42 1.80
N GLU A 83 -1.61 17.49 1.74
CA GLU A 83 -2.21 16.89 2.94
C GLU A 83 -1.23 16.00 3.71
N TRP A 84 -0.40 15.26 3.01
CA TRP A 84 0.59 14.40 3.64
C TRP A 84 1.96 15.06 3.76
N ASN A 85 2.06 16.34 3.37
CA ASN A 85 3.29 17.13 3.49
C ASN A 85 4.51 16.39 2.90
N ILE A 86 4.40 15.99 1.65
CA ILE A 86 5.46 15.27 0.95
C ILE A 86 6.53 16.25 0.48
N LYS A 87 7.74 16.13 1.03
CA LYS A 87 8.88 17.01 0.75
C LYS A 87 9.90 16.38 -0.17
N SER A 88 9.95 15.08 -0.22
CA SER A 88 10.89 14.33 -1.05
C SER A 88 10.24 13.05 -1.56
N VAL A 89 10.80 12.45 -2.59
CA VAL A 89 10.33 11.20 -3.17
C VAL A 89 11.49 10.23 -3.36
N PRO A 90 11.29 8.94 -3.16
CA PRO A 90 10.08 8.36 -2.60
C PRO A 90 9.91 8.64 -1.11
N THR A 91 8.67 8.65 -0.67
CA THR A 91 8.31 8.69 0.75
C THR A 91 7.35 7.53 1.02
N ILE A 92 7.61 6.78 2.08
CA ILE A 92 6.71 5.70 2.49
C ILE A 92 6.05 6.11 3.79
N LEU A 93 4.72 6.07 3.80
CA LEU A 93 3.91 6.38 4.98
C LEU A 93 3.22 5.13 5.47
N MET A 94 3.13 4.98 6.79
CA MET A 94 2.33 3.94 7.41
C MET A 94 1.21 4.58 8.22
N PHE A 95 0.00 4.06 8.05
CA PHE A 95 -1.20 4.54 8.74
C PHE A 95 -1.82 3.43 9.57
N GLU A 96 -2.32 3.79 10.73
CA GLU A 96 -3.11 2.92 11.60
C GLU A 96 -4.13 3.79 12.33
N TYR A 97 -5.38 3.33 12.41
CA TYR A 97 -6.48 4.06 13.06
C TYR A 97 -6.65 5.49 12.52
N GLY A 98 -6.51 5.66 11.21
CA GLY A 98 -6.67 6.93 10.54
C GLY A 98 -5.52 7.91 10.73
N LYS A 99 -4.41 7.48 11.34
CA LYS A 99 -3.26 8.34 11.66
C LYS A 99 -1.98 7.82 11.03
N GLU A 100 -1.14 8.75 10.61
CA GLU A 100 0.24 8.44 10.22
C GLU A 100 1.03 8.01 11.46
N ILE A 101 1.62 6.82 11.43
CA ILE A 101 2.41 6.28 12.54
C ILE A 101 3.90 6.21 12.23
N GLN A 102 4.27 6.10 10.96
CA GLN A 102 5.67 6.08 10.52
C GLN A 102 5.81 6.77 9.18
N ARG A 103 7.01 7.32 8.96
CA ARG A 103 7.35 8.02 7.73
C ARG A 103 8.82 7.77 7.39
N PHE A 104 9.08 7.37 6.16
CA PHE A 104 10.43 7.15 5.65
C PHE A 104 10.63 8.03 4.41
N GLU A 105 11.55 8.98 4.50
CA GLU A 105 11.79 9.96 3.44
C GLU A 105 13.17 9.77 2.82
N ALA A 106 13.25 9.80 1.51
CA ALA A 106 14.50 9.61 0.78
C ALA A 106 15.43 10.83 0.82
N GLY A 107 14.88 12.01 1.02
CA GLY A 107 15.66 13.25 0.98
C GLY A 107 16.21 13.53 -0.41
N LEU A 108 17.39 14.14 -0.47
CA LEU A 108 18.01 14.59 -1.73
C LEU A 108 18.55 13.45 -2.59
N SER A 109 18.68 12.25 -2.06
CA SER A 109 19.18 11.10 -2.81
C SER A 109 18.15 10.51 -3.77
N PHE A 110 16.86 10.77 -3.55
CA PHE A 110 15.73 10.21 -4.29
C PHE A 110 15.68 8.68 -4.25
N LYS A 111 16.31 8.08 -3.24
CA LYS A 111 16.35 6.64 -3.03
C LYS A 111 16.22 6.32 -1.55
N LEU A 112 15.52 5.22 -1.26
CA LEU A 112 15.50 4.61 0.06
C LEU A 112 16.28 3.30 0.00
N ASP A 113 17.00 2.98 1.08
CA ASP A 113 17.70 1.70 1.16
C ASP A 113 16.69 0.58 1.41
N LYS A 114 16.49 -0.27 0.41
CA LYS A 114 15.47 -1.31 0.42
C LYS A 114 15.53 -2.21 1.65
N ALA A 115 16.71 -2.75 1.95
CA ALA A 115 16.87 -3.69 3.05
C ALA A 115 16.56 -3.04 4.41
N THR A 116 17.07 -1.83 4.63
CA THR A 116 16.84 -1.09 5.86
C THR A 116 15.37 -0.72 6.03
N ILE A 117 14.74 -0.23 4.96
CA ILE A 117 13.34 0.21 5.01
C ILE A 117 12.41 -0.98 5.21
N LEU A 118 12.59 -2.07 4.48
CA LEU A 118 11.77 -3.27 4.66
C LEU A 118 11.87 -3.83 6.07
N LYS A 119 13.07 -3.81 6.65
CA LYS A 119 13.27 -4.24 8.04
C LYS A 119 12.49 -3.37 9.02
N LYS A 120 12.57 -2.04 8.86
CA LYS A 120 11.86 -1.09 9.73
C LYS A 120 10.35 -1.22 9.59
N ILE A 121 9.85 -1.38 8.37
CA ILE A 121 8.42 -1.58 8.12
C ILE A 121 7.94 -2.88 8.76
N ASN A 122 8.68 -3.98 8.56
CA ASN A 122 8.32 -5.27 9.16
C ASN A 122 8.30 -5.20 10.68
N ASN A 123 9.28 -4.51 11.29
CA ASN A 123 9.30 -4.31 12.73
C ASN A 123 8.06 -3.55 13.21
N GLU A 124 7.66 -2.51 12.49
CA GLU A 124 6.46 -1.75 12.83
C GLU A 124 5.19 -2.59 12.67
N ILE A 125 5.11 -3.39 11.61
CA ILE A 125 3.99 -4.33 11.40
C ILE A 125 3.89 -5.32 12.57
N ASP A 126 5.03 -5.86 13.00
CA ASP A 126 5.08 -6.78 14.14
C ASP A 126 4.58 -6.11 15.42
N GLU A 127 4.98 -4.87 15.67
CA GLU A 127 4.49 -4.08 16.81
C GLU A 127 2.98 -3.86 16.75
N ILE A 128 2.45 -3.56 15.56
CA ILE A 128 1.00 -3.40 15.34
C ILE A 128 0.27 -4.70 15.69
N GLN A 129 0.79 -5.84 15.22
CA GLN A 129 0.19 -7.15 15.49
C GLN A 129 0.21 -7.47 16.98
N LEU A 130 1.30 -7.18 17.67
CA LEU A 130 1.41 -7.39 19.13
C LEU A 130 0.39 -6.55 19.89
N ARG A 131 0.16 -5.31 19.49
CA ARG A 131 -0.84 -4.44 20.13
C ARG A 131 -2.26 -4.97 20.00
N LYS A 132 -2.57 -5.69 18.93
CA LYS A 132 -3.89 -6.28 18.71
C LYS A 132 -4.20 -7.45 19.66
N PHE A 133 -3.18 -8.09 20.19
CA PHE A 133 -3.32 -9.22 21.12
C PHE A 133 -3.28 -8.84 22.59
N ARG A 134 -3.16 -7.56 22.88
CA ARG A 134 -3.14 -7.04 24.27
C ARG A 134 -4.51 -6.62 24.76
#